data_6aa71e6fc628edab574e9a79881c8176
#
_entry.id   6aa71e6fc628edab574e9a79881c8176
#
_cell.length_a   1.000
_cell.length_b   1.000
_cell.length_c   1.000
_cell.angle_alpha   90.00
_cell.angle_beta   90.00
_cell.angle_gamma   90.00
#
_symmetry.space_group_name_H-M   'P 1'
#
loop_
_entity.id
_entity.type
_entity.pdbx_description
1 polymer ?
#
loop_
_entity_poly.entity_id
_entity_poly.type
_entity_poly.pdbx_seq_one_letter_code
_entity_poly.pdbx_strand_id
1 'polypeptide(L)'
;GMMFGYACNETDNYMPLSLELAHLLLKELAQIRKEGQLMQYLRPDSKSQVTIEYGDEGKPVRIHTIVISTQHDDFIKPANETPLCANALLAIAQKAGVPAGVLNSVFGDTHAISDAIMASFDVRKITFTGSTAVGKTLVRNAADTMKRVSMELGGNAPMIVFDDADIDLAVKGTIANKFRNAGQVCVAINRLYVQDGIYDRFIEKLAAAIRELKVGDGMTPGVTIGPLINEKGLEKVRRHVKDAQEKGGKIIVGGKQSPLGGTFYEPTLIADASDDMMLASEETFGPVAACFRFKTEEEAVRRANNTPFGLAAYFYSKDISRVFRVSEAIEAGMIGINDTGVSTAVAPFGGVKESGLGREGSVLGLEEYLEVKTLHLGNL
;
A
#
# COMPACT_ATOMS: atom_id res chain seq x y z
N GLY A 1 -3.54 9.17 -34.17
CA GLY A 1 -3.85 8.22 -33.11
C GLY A 1 -5.33 7.93 -33.11
N MET A 2 -5.70 6.70 -32.84
CA MET A 2 -7.10 6.26 -32.72
C MET A 2 -7.52 6.50 -31.26
N MET A 3 -8.62 7.24 -31.03
CA MET A 3 -9.21 7.39 -29.71
C MET A 3 -10.55 6.65 -29.71
N PHE A 4 -10.80 5.88 -28.65
CA PHE A 4 -12.08 5.27 -28.39
C PHE A 4 -12.79 6.08 -27.31
N GLY A 5 -14.06 6.40 -27.54
CA GLY A 5 -14.93 7.03 -26.57
C GLY A 5 -16.15 6.14 -26.29
N TYR A 6 -16.62 6.18 -25.07
CA TYR A 6 -17.86 5.52 -24.66
C TYR A 6 -18.77 6.57 -24.01
N ALA A 7 -20.03 6.58 -24.40
CA ALA A 7 -21.08 7.41 -23.79
C ALA A 7 -22.34 6.59 -23.62
N CYS A 8 -23.08 6.82 -22.55
CA CYS A 8 -24.36 6.17 -22.28
C CYS A 8 -25.38 7.20 -21.75
N ASN A 9 -26.60 6.80 -21.57
CA ASN A 9 -27.71 7.65 -21.09
C ASN A 9 -28.06 7.38 -19.62
N GLU A 10 -27.15 6.85 -18.86
CA GLU A 10 -27.32 6.54 -17.43
C GLU A 10 -27.27 7.80 -16.56
N THR A 11 -26.61 8.85 -17.03
CA THR A 11 -26.44 10.13 -16.35
C THR A 11 -26.64 11.29 -17.31
N ASP A 12 -26.96 12.48 -16.80
CA ASP A 12 -27.21 13.69 -17.61
C ASP A 12 -25.99 14.16 -18.42
N ASN A 13 -24.78 13.76 -18.00
CA ASN A 13 -23.52 14.07 -18.67
C ASN A 13 -23.04 12.93 -19.60
N TYR A 14 -23.88 11.96 -19.88
CA TYR A 14 -23.60 10.80 -20.74
C TYR A 14 -22.45 9.90 -20.26
N MET A 15 -22.12 9.96 -18.97
CA MET A 15 -21.13 9.10 -18.36
C MET A 15 -21.77 7.84 -17.75
N PRO A 16 -21.09 6.68 -17.76
CA PRO A 16 -21.54 5.52 -16.99
C PRO A 16 -21.76 5.87 -15.52
N LEU A 17 -22.89 5.45 -14.94
CA LEU A 17 -23.24 5.78 -13.56
C LEU A 17 -22.16 5.37 -12.55
N SER A 18 -21.49 4.23 -12.77
CA SER A 18 -20.37 3.78 -11.94
C SER A 18 -19.22 4.78 -11.93
N LEU A 19 -18.88 5.32 -13.10
CA LEU A 19 -17.79 6.29 -13.24
C LEU A 19 -18.19 7.65 -12.67
N GLU A 20 -19.41 8.10 -12.89
CA GLU A 20 -19.92 9.36 -12.34
C GLU A 20 -19.92 9.34 -10.81
N LEU A 21 -20.42 8.27 -10.20
CA LEU A 21 -20.41 8.12 -8.74
C LEU A 21 -18.99 8.06 -8.17
N ALA A 22 -18.08 7.36 -8.84
CA ALA A 22 -16.68 7.32 -8.45
C ALA A 22 -16.04 8.73 -8.48
N HIS A 23 -16.32 9.51 -9.53
CA HIS A 23 -15.84 10.89 -9.65
C HIS A 23 -16.49 11.83 -8.62
N LEU A 24 -17.79 11.68 -8.35
CA LEU A 24 -18.48 12.49 -7.32
C LEU A 24 -17.85 12.27 -5.94
N LEU A 25 -17.59 11.04 -5.56
CA LEU A 25 -16.92 10.70 -4.30
C LEU A 25 -15.55 11.37 -4.17
N LEU A 26 -14.74 11.36 -5.23
CA LEU A 26 -13.42 12.01 -5.23
C LEU A 26 -13.53 13.54 -5.23
N LYS A 27 -14.52 14.11 -5.94
CA LYS A 27 -14.78 15.56 -5.93
C LYS A 27 -15.17 16.04 -4.53
N GLU A 28 -16.08 15.34 -3.84
CA GLU A 28 -16.48 15.66 -2.46
C GLU A 28 -15.30 15.56 -1.48
N LEU A 29 -14.50 14.50 -1.58
CA LEU A 29 -13.27 14.39 -0.78
C LEU A 29 -12.29 15.54 -1.02
N ALA A 30 -12.09 15.92 -2.29
CA ALA A 30 -11.21 17.02 -2.66
C ALA A 30 -11.75 18.38 -2.17
N GLN A 31 -13.08 18.57 -2.18
CA GLN A 31 -13.73 19.77 -1.67
C GLN A 31 -13.55 19.87 -0.15
N ILE A 32 -13.86 18.81 0.60
CA ILE A 32 -13.70 18.74 2.06
C ILE A 32 -12.25 19.06 2.45
N ARG A 33 -11.27 18.49 1.73
CA ARG A 33 -9.85 18.77 1.94
C ARG A 33 -9.51 20.24 1.70
N LYS A 34 -10.06 20.86 0.65
CA LYS A 34 -9.81 22.28 0.30
C LYS A 34 -10.48 23.25 1.28
N GLU A 35 -11.67 22.94 1.76
CA GLU A 35 -12.41 23.75 2.73
C GLU A 35 -11.73 23.74 4.12
N GLY A 36 -10.96 22.68 4.44
CA GLY A 36 -10.15 22.62 5.66
C GLY A 36 -10.93 22.63 6.97
N GLN A 37 -12.26 22.43 6.95
CA GLN A 37 -13.11 22.39 8.15
C GLN A 37 -13.32 20.98 8.68
N LEU A 38 -13.51 20.03 7.76
CA LEU A 38 -13.68 18.61 8.05
C LEU A 38 -12.50 17.82 7.49
N MET A 39 -12.09 16.75 8.16
CA MET A 39 -11.04 15.84 7.69
C MET A 39 -9.76 16.56 7.20
N GLN A 40 -9.26 17.52 7.97
CA GLN A 40 -8.06 18.34 7.64
C GLN A 40 -6.80 17.50 7.36
N TYR A 41 -6.81 16.24 7.79
CA TYR A 41 -5.75 15.26 7.60
C TYR A 41 -5.77 14.58 6.21
N LEU A 42 -6.75 14.84 5.37
CA LEU A 42 -6.78 14.29 4.01
C LEU A 42 -5.68 14.88 3.14
N ARG A 43 -5.03 14.01 2.36
CA ARG A 43 -4.03 14.36 1.36
C ARG A 43 -4.57 14.19 -0.06
N PRO A 44 -3.92 14.74 -1.09
CA PRO A 44 -4.47 14.78 -2.45
C PRO A 44 -4.71 13.42 -3.11
N ASP A 45 -3.98 12.37 -2.72
CA ASP A 45 -4.12 11.05 -3.32
C ASP A 45 -5.35 10.33 -2.73
N SER A 46 -6.33 10.09 -3.59
CA SER A 46 -7.54 9.34 -3.26
C SER A 46 -7.98 8.53 -4.48
N LYS A 47 -8.46 7.33 -4.21
CA LYS A 47 -9.00 6.41 -5.22
C LYS A 47 -10.41 6.03 -4.85
N SER A 48 -11.29 5.92 -5.84
CA SER A 48 -12.62 5.36 -5.66
C SER A 48 -12.95 4.39 -6.78
N GLN A 49 -13.69 3.36 -6.44
CA GLN A 49 -14.24 2.38 -7.37
C GLN A 49 -15.70 2.15 -7.02
N VAL A 50 -16.56 2.15 -8.04
CA VAL A 50 -17.99 1.88 -7.89
C VAL A 50 -18.37 0.77 -8.85
N THR A 51 -18.98 -0.28 -8.33
CA THR A 51 -19.53 -1.41 -9.11
C THR A 51 -21.03 -1.36 -9.06
N ILE A 52 -21.69 -1.41 -10.24
CA ILE A 52 -23.14 -1.35 -10.37
C ILE A 52 -23.64 -2.67 -10.99
N GLU A 53 -24.74 -3.17 -10.43
CA GLU A 53 -25.49 -4.27 -11.01
C GLU A 53 -26.55 -3.71 -11.94
N TYR A 54 -26.64 -4.28 -13.16
CA TYR A 54 -27.61 -3.92 -14.17
C TYR A 54 -28.64 -5.03 -14.31
N GLY A 55 -29.89 -4.66 -14.49
CA GLY A 55 -30.99 -5.57 -14.79
C GLY A 55 -31.03 -5.96 -16.28
N ASP A 56 -31.99 -6.81 -16.64
CA ASP A 56 -32.16 -7.40 -17.99
C ASP A 56 -32.32 -6.35 -19.10
N GLU A 57 -32.82 -5.16 -18.76
CA GLU A 57 -32.96 -4.04 -19.71
C GLU A 57 -31.70 -3.15 -19.80
N GLY A 58 -30.57 -3.55 -19.18
CA GLY A 58 -29.36 -2.73 -19.14
C GLY A 58 -29.47 -1.48 -18.25
N LYS A 59 -30.50 -1.40 -17.39
CA LYS A 59 -30.70 -0.30 -16.45
C LYS A 59 -29.98 -0.62 -15.14
N PRO A 60 -29.34 0.36 -14.49
CA PRO A 60 -28.72 0.16 -13.18
C PRO A 60 -29.81 -0.19 -12.15
N VAL A 61 -29.63 -1.30 -11.44
CA VAL A 61 -30.56 -1.81 -10.43
C VAL A 61 -30.08 -1.48 -9.04
N ARG A 62 -28.79 -1.68 -8.78
CA ARG A 62 -28.18 -1.36 -7.48
C ARG A 62 -26.68 -1.12 -7.62
N ILE A 63 -26.14 -0.41 -6.64
CA ILE A 63 -24.70 -0.34 -6.44
C ILE A 63 -24.28 -1.60 -5.68
N HIS A 64 -23.43 -2.41 -6.31
CA HIS A 64 -22.96 -3.66 -5.72
C HIS A 64 -21.84 -3.42 -4.71
N THR A 65 -20.89 -2.53 -5.05
CA THR A 65 -19.70 -2.29 -4.21
C THR A 65 -19.21 -0.87 -4.41
N ILE A 66 -18.75 -0.24 -3.33
CA ILE A 66 -17.95 0.98 -3.37
C ILE A 66 -16.67 0.74 -2.58
N VAL A 67 -15.54 1.07 -3.19
CA VAL A 67 -14.24 1.09 -2.53
C VAL A 67 -13.72 2.53 -2.55
N ILE A 68 -13.30 3.04 -1.41
CA ILE A 68 -12.64 4.34 -1.30
C ILE A 68 -11.34 4.13 -0.53
N SER A 69 -10.23 4.55 -1.13
CA SER A 69 -8.93 4.64 -0.49
C SER A 69 -8.46 6.08 -0.53
N THR A 70 -7.98 6.61 0.56
CA THR A 70 -7.50 7.99 0.61
C THR A 70 -6.22 8.08 1.43
N GLN A 71 -5.29 8.89 0.94
CA GLN A 71 -4.09 9.25 1.68
C GLN A 71 -4.46 10.25 2.77
N HIS A 72 -3.86 10.08 3.95
CA HIS A 72 -4.04 10.93 5.11
C HIS A 72 -2.72 11.13 5.86
N ASP A 73 -2.71 12.02 6.82
CA ASP A 73 -1.55 12.29 7.67
C ASP A 73 -1.27 11.13 8.65
N ASP A 74 -0.02 11.04 9.06
CA ASP A 74 0.56 9.93 9.82
C ASP A 74 -0.04 9.72 11.23
N PHE A 75 -0.83 10.67 11.74
CA PHE A 75 -1.46 10.55 13.06
C PHE A 75 -2.79 9.79 13.07
N ILE A 76 -3.24 9.28 11.90
CA ILE A 76 -4.49 8.49 11.80
C ILE A 76 -4.21 7.03 12.15
N LYS A 77 -4.84 6.55 13.21
CA LYS A 77 -4.75 5.15 13.68
C LYS A 77 -5.64 4.19 12.88
N PRO A 78 -5.49 2.85 12.99
CA PRO A 78 -6.35 1.86 12.30
C PRO A 78 -7.84 2.04 12.57
N ALA A 79 -8.69 1.54 11.68
CA ALA A 79 -10.13 1.75 11.72
C ALA A 79 -10.83 1.30 13.02
N ASN A 80 -10.30 0.30 13.73
CA ASN A 80 -10.81 -0.11 15.05
C ASN A 80 -10.42 0.87 16.16
N GLU A 81 -9.36 1.65 15.98
CA GLU A 81 -8.91 2.71 16.90
C GLU A 81 -9.30 4.10 16.39
N THR A 82 -9.63 4.23 15.09
CA THR A 82 -9.99 5.49 14.41
C THR A 82 -11.17 5.31 13.44
N PRO A 83 -12.38 5.02 13.93
CA PRO A 83 -13.54 4.78 13.08
C PRO A 83 -14.06 6.02 12.36
N LEU A 84 -13.61 7.22 12.75
CA LEU A 84 -14.17 8.49 12.28
C LEU A 84 -13.99 8.70 10.78
N CYS A 85 -12.85 8.29 10.20
CA CYS A 85 -12.61 8.40 8.77
C CYS A 85 -13.58 7.54 7.95
N ALA A 86 -13.78 6.28 8.36
CA ALA A 86 -14.73 5.38 7.71
C ALA A 86 -16.17 5.93 7.80
N ASN A 87 -16.59 6.42 8.97
CA ASN A 87 -17.90 7.03 9.15
C ASN A 87 -18.07 8.31 8.32
N ALA A 88 -17.03 9.14 8.22
CA ALA A 88 -17.08 10.33 7.37
C ALA A 88 -17.23 9.96 5.88
N LEU A 89 -16.53 8.92 5.42
CA LEU A 89 -16.67 8.41 4.04
C LEU A 89 -18.09 7.90 3.76
N LEU A 90 -18.75 7.25 4.73
CA LEU A 90 -20.16 6.85 4.61
C LEU A 90 -21.10 8.07 4.51
N ALA A 91 -20.88 9.09 5.34
CA ALA A 91 -21.67 10.32 5.26
C ALA A 91 -21.48 11.04 3.92
N ILE A 92 -20.27 11.05 3.38
CA ILE A 92 -19.96 11.59 2.05
C ILE A 92 -20.65 10.78 0.96
N ALA A 93 -20.60 9.45 1.03
CA ALA A 93 -21.28 8.57 0.08
C ALA A 93 -22.79 8.81 0.08
N GLN A 94 -23.41 8.94 1.26
CA GLN A 94 -24.83 9.27 1.38
C GLN A 94 -25.15 10.66 0.77
N LYS A 95 -24.32 11.66 1.03
CA LYS A 95 -24.46 13.01 0.46
C LYS A 95 -24.30 12.98 -1.08
N ALA A 96 -23.44 12.11 -1.61
CA ALA A 96 -23.23 11.91 -3.04
C ALA A 96 -24.35 11.10 -3.70
N GLY A 97 -25.41 10.71 -2.97
CA GLY A 97 -26.58 10.03 -3.53
C GLY A 97 -26.51 8.51 -3.52
N VAL A 98 -25.54 7.89 -2.83
CA VAL A 98 -25.54 6.43 -2.66
C VAL A 98 -26.76 6.00 -1.86
N PRO A 99 -27.61 5.08 -2.38
CA PRO A 99 -28.83 4.66 -1.69
C PRO A 99 -28.57 4.06 -0.32
N ALA A 100 -29.50 4.29 0.61
CA ALA A 100 -29.41 3.74 1.96
C ALA A 100 -29.32 2.20 1.94
N GLY A 101 -28.46 1.64 2.79
CA GLY A 101 -28.26 0.18 2.90
C GLY A 101 -27.23 -0.42 1.92
N VAL A 102 -26.77 0.35 0.91
CA VAL A 102 -25.74 -0.12 -0.03
C VAL A 102 -24.35 -0.13 0.63
N LEU A 103 -24.05 0.89 1.43
CA LEU A 103 -22.83 0.96 2.25
C LEU A 103 -23.20 0.92 3.72
N ASN A 104 -22.54 0.04 4.46
CA ASN A 104 -22.73 -0.12 5.88
C ASN A 104 -21.39 -0.20 6.58
N SER A 105 -21.23 0.37 7.76
CA SER A 105 -20.08 0.16 8.61
C SER A 105 -20.47 -0.57 9.90
N VAL A 106 -19.62 -1.48 10.31
CA VAL A 106 -19.78 -2.23 11.56
C VAL A 106 -18.48 -2.10 12.34
N PHE A 107 -18.60 -1.70 13.60
CA PHE A 107 -17.49 -1.59 14.54
C PHE A 107 -17.79 -2.43 15.77
N GLY A 108 -16.80 -3.11 16.31
CA GLY A 108 -16.97 -3.96 17.49
C GLY A 108 -15.89 -5.03 17.58
N ASP A 109 -16.24 -6.15 18.18
CA ASP A 109 -15.35 -7.31 18.24
C ASP A 109 -15.07 -7.84 16.83
N THR A 110 -13.80 -7.75 16.39
CA THR A 110 -13.39 -8.09 15.04
C THR A 110 -13.52 -9.58 14.74
N HIS A 111 -13.40 -10.45 15.75
CA HIS A 111 -13.59 -11.89 15.58
C HIS A 111 -15.06 -12.22 15.37
N ALA A 112 -15.96 -11.69 16.22
CA ALA A 112 -17.39 -11.92 16.09
C ALA A 112 -17.94 -11.37 14.74
N ILE A 113 -17.46 -10.21 14.29
CA ILE A 113 -17.82 -9.64 12.99
C ILE A 113 -17.32 -10.55 11.85
N SER A 114 -16.06 -10.96 11.91
CA SER A 114 -15.47 -11.87 10.91
C SER A 114 -16.23 -13.19 10.83
N ASP A 115 -16.52 -13.81 11.97
CA ASP A 115 -17.21 -15.10 12.03
C ASP A 115 -18.62 -15.00 11.42
N ALA A 116 -19.37 -13.94 11.76
CA ALA A 116 -20.69 -13.70 11.18
C ALA A 116 -20.63 -13.51 9.65
N ILE A 117 -19.67 -12.74 9.15
CA ILE A 117 -19.46 -12.51 7.71
C ILE A 117 -19.06 -13.81 7.01
N MET A 118 -18.16 -14.59 7.61
CA MET A 118 -17.66 -15.84 7.01
C MET A 118 -18.73 -16.92 6.97
N ALA A 119 -19.60 -17.01 7.97
CA ALA A 119 -20.70 -17.97 8.01
C ALA A 119 -21.85 -17.64 7.04
N SER A 120 -22.03 -16.39 6.66
CA SER A 120 -23.14 -15.97 5.79
C SER A 120 -22.94 -16.41 4.33
N PHE A 121 -23.91 -17.09 3.75
CA PHE A 121 -23.94 -17.39 2.32
C PHE A 121 -24.30 -16.19 1.44
N ASP A 122 -24.87 -15.13 2.00
CA ASP A 122 -25.20 -13.90 1.26
C ASP A 122 -23.95 -13.09 0.95
N VAL A 123 -22.91 -13.18 1.79
CA VAL A 123 -21.63 -12.55 1.54
C VAL A 123 -20.81 -13.41 0.57
N ARG A 124 -20.57 -12.92 -0.64
CA ARG A 124 -19.90 -13.64 -1.72
C ARG A 124 -18.42 -13.35 -1.87
N LYS A 125 -17.99 -12.18 -1.42
CA LYS A 125 -16.58 -11.75 -1.56
C LYS A 125 -16.07 -11.08 -0.30
N ILE A 126 -14.81 -11.37 0.02
CA ILE A 126 -14.04 -10.70 1.07
C ILE A 126 -12.90 -9.94 0.40
N THR A 127 -12.80 -8.67 0.71
CA THR A 127 -11.63 -7.84 0.41
C THR A 127 -10.97 -7.44 1.72
N PHE A 128 -9.66 -7.61 1.82
CA PHE A 128 -8.93 -7.36 3.05
C PHE A 128 -7.55 -6.78 2.77
N THR A 129 -7.21 -5.70 3.47
CA THR A 129 -5.86 -5.15 3.54
C THR A 129 -5.36 -5.24 4.98
N GLY A 130 -4.20 -5.87 5.20
CA GLY A 130 -3.63 -6.01 6.53
C GLY A 130 -2.48 -7.00 6.60
N SER A 131 -2.24 -7.56 7.78
CA SER A 131 -1.12 -8.48 7.96
C SER A 131 -1.32 -9.82 7.23
N THR A 132 -0.23 -10.38 6.71
CA THR A 132 -0.24 -11.68 6.02
C THR A 132 -0.82 -12.81 6.89
N ALA A 133 -0.56 -12.81 8.19
CA ALA A 133 -1.10 -13.81 9.11
C ALA A 133 -2.64 -13.78 9.18
N VAL A 134 -3.22 -12.59 9.30
CA VAL A 134 -4.67 -12.41 9.31
C VAL A 134 -5.27 -12.74 7.94
N GLY A 135 -4.65 -12.29 6.84
CA GLY A 135 -5.09 -12.62 5.49
C GLY A 135 -5.15 -14.13 5.24
N LYS A 136 -4.12 -14.88 5.64
CA LYS A 136 -4.12 -16.35 5.55
C LYS A 136 -5.28 -16.98 6.33
N THR A 137 -5.62 -16.44 7.50
CA THR A 137 -6.77 -16.93 8.30
C THR A 137 -8.08 -16.66 7.57
N LEU A 138 -8.26 -15.47 7.02
CA LEU A 138 -9.47 -15.11 6.25
C LEU A 138 -9.63 -15.98 5.00
N VAL A 139 -8.54 -16.25 4.26
CA VAL A 139 -8.57 -17.15 3.10
C VAL A 139 -9.02 -18.57 3.49
N ARG A 140 -8.48 -19.12 4.61
CA ARG A 140 -8.91 -20.44 5.09
C ARG A 140 -10.41 -20.46 5.44
N ASN A 141 -10.89 -19.46 6.17
CA ASN A 141 -12.28 -19.39 6.58
C ASN A 141 -13.23 -19.14 5.40
N ALA A 142 -12.79 -18.39 4.38
CA ALA A 142 -13.56 -18.14 3.16
C ALA A 142 -13.84 -19.42 2.35
N ALA A 143 -13.00 -20.44 2.48
CA ALA A 143 -13.13 -21.71 1.76
C ALA A 143 -14.41 -22.49 2.13
N ASP A 144 -14.88 -22.40 3.37
CA ASP A 144 -16.08 -23.14 3.86
C ASP A 144 -17.35 -22.74 3.11
N THR A 145 -17.42 -21.53 2.58
CA THR A 145 -18.57 -21.02 1.83
C THR A 145 -18.19 -20.58 0.41
N MET A 146 -17.00 -20.96 -0.07
CA MET A 146 -16.48 -20.64 -1.41
C MET A 146 -16.54 -19.14 -1.74
N LYS A 147 -16.24 -18.27 -0.76
CA LYS A 147 -16.19 -16.84 -1.00
C LYS A 147 -14.97 -16.48 -1.86
N ARG A 148 -15.17 -15.58 -2.80
CA ARG A 148 -14.04 -14.94 -3.50
C ARG A 148 -13.26 -14.07 -2.52
N VAL A 149 -11.96 -14.00 -2.72
CA VAL A 149 -11.08 -13.19 -1.86
C VAL A 149 -10.18 -12.30 -2.69
N SER A 150 -10.00 -11.05 -2.25
CA SER A 150 -8.92 -10.16 -2.69
C SER A 150 -8.15 -9.75 -1.45
N MET A 151 -6.84 -9.98 -1.47
CA MET A 151 -5.97 -9.82 -0.31
C MET A 151 -4.81 -8.91 -0.65
N GLU A 152 -4.69 -7.80 0.06
CA GLU A 152 -3.56 -6.89 0.03
C GLU A 152 -2.82 -7.01 1.37
N LEU A 153 -1.70 -7.72 1.35
CA LEU A 153 -1.03 -8.16 2.58
C LEU A 153 0.34 -7.48 2.74
N GLY A 154 1.12 -7.96 3.70
CA GLY A 154 2.42 -7.40 4.00
C GLY A 154 3.41 -7.51 2.85
N GLY A 155 4.43 -6.69 2.91
CA GLY A 155 5.53 -6.68 1.97
C GLY A 155 6.88 -6.77 2.66
N ASN A 156 7.94 -6.93 1.87
CA ASN A 156 9.32 -6.85 2.29
C ASN A 156 10.15 -6.27 1.13
N ALA A 157 9.71 -5.11 0.65
CA ALA A 157 10.16 -4.54 -0.62
C ALA A 157 11.68 -4.37 -0.69
N PRO A 158 12.34 -4.97 -1.69
CA PRO A 158 13.73 -4.66 -2.01
C PRO A 158 13.81 -3.35 -2.80
N MET A 159 14.86 -2.59 -2.58
CA MET A 159 15.33 -1.54 -3.47
C MET A 159 16.77 -1.83 -3.85
N ILE A 160 17.07 -1.90 -5.14
CA ILE A 160 18.42 -2.17 -5.65
C ILE A 160 18.99 -0.88 -6.27
N VAL A 161 20.15 -0.44 -5.81
CA VAL A 161 20.85 0.71 -6.37
C VAL A 161 22.14 0.22 -7.03
N PHE A 162 22.15 0.19 -8.36
CA PHE A 162 23.30 -0.21 -9.15
C PHE A 162 24.35 0.91 -9.22
N ASP A 163 25.57 0.59 -9.55
CA ASP A 163 26.72 1.52 -9.61
C ASP A 163 26.59 2.60 -10.69
N ASP A 164 25.79 2.34 -11.74
CA ASP A 164 25.46 3.30 -12.81
C ASP A 164 24.28 4.22 -12.46
N ALA A 165 23.62 4.03 -11.32
CA ALA A 165 22.46 4.79 -10.91
C ALA A 165 22.78 6.26 -10.62
N ASP A 166 21.77 7.11 -10.74
CA ASP A 166 21.79 8.44 -10.15
C ASP A 166 21.58 8.35 -8.64
N ILE A 167 22.66 8.53 -7.89
CA ILE A 167 22.65 8.38 -6.41
C ILE A 167 21.70 9.41 -5.77
N ASP A 168 21.67 10.64 -6.25
CA ASP A 168 20.82 11.68 -5.66
C ASP A 168 19.34 11.38 -5.87
N LEU A 169 18.98 10.88 -7.04
CA LEU A 169 17.64 10.42 -7.34
C LEU A 169 17.27 9.21 -6.46
N ALA A 170 18.18 8.25 -6.29
CA ALA A 170 17.95 7.06 -5.46
C ALA A 170 17.79 7.43 -3.96
N VAL A 171 18.59 8.35 -3.45
CA VAL A 171 18.45 8.89 -2.08
C VAL A 171 17.09 9.59 -1.91
N LYS A 172 16.72 10.46 -2.85
CA LYS A 172 15.41 11.15 -2.83
C LYS A 172 14.26 10.15 -2.83
N GLY A 173 14.32 9.12 -3.69
CA GLY A 173 13.33 8.06 -3.73
C GLY A 173 13.27 7.25 -2.43
N THR A 174 14.42 6.95 -1.82
CA THR A 174 14.47 6.27 -0.52
C THR A 174 13.78 7.09 0.57
N ILE A 175 14.07 8.38 0.68
CA ILE A 175 13.42 9.27 1.66
C ILE A 175 11.91 9.32 1.44
N ALA A 176 11.47 9.56 0.19
CA ALA A 176 10.05 9.69 -0.15
C ALA A 176 9.24 8.41 0.08
N ASN A 177 9.85 7.24 -0.07
CA ASN A 177 9.19 5.96 0.10
C ASN A 177 9.31 5.44 1.55
N LYS A 178 10.55 5.29 2.06
CA LYS A 178 10.81 4.60 3.33
C LYS A 178 10.32 5.38 4.54
N PHE A 179 10.37 6.70 4.49
CA PHE A 179 10.05 7.53 5.66
C PHE A 179 8.64 8.15 5.60
N ARG A 180 7.93 7.98 4.50
CA ARG A 180 6.50 8.32 4.42
C ARG A 180 5.73 7.50 5.47
N ASN A 181 4.82 8.15 6.20
CA ASN A 181 4.01 7.54 7.25
C ASN A 181 4.86 6.78 8.31
N ALA A 182 6.04 7.32 8.64
CA ALA A 182 7.01 6.68 9.54
C ALA A 182 7.38 5.25 9.10
N GLY A 183 7.39 4.96 7.80
CA GLY A 183 7.67 3.63 7.23
C GLY A 183 6.55 2.60 7.40
N GLN A 184 5.38 3.00 7.87
CA GLN A 184 4.22 2.13 8.08
C GLN A 184 3.39 2.03 6.81
N VAL A 185 3.99 1.51 5.74
CA VAL A 185 3.40 1.35 4.41
C VAL A 185 3.81 0.00 3.84
N CYS A 186 2.86 -0.76 3.30
CA CYS A 186 3.10 -2.11 2.77
C CYS A 186 4.08 -2.15 1.58
N VAL A 187 4.20 -1.05 0.82
CA VAL A 187 5.16 -0.89 -0.27
C VAL A 187 6.43 -0.14 0.15
N ALA A 188 6.62 0.13 1.46
CA ALA A 188 7.84 0.77 1.94
C ALA A 188 9.06 -0.14 1.75
N ILE A 189 10.16 0.47 1.29
CA ILE A 189 11.44 -0.22 1.15
C ILE A 189 11.86 -0.77 2.52
N ASN A 190 12.10 -2.08 2.59
CA ASN A 190 12.56 -2.74 3.81
C ASN A 190 14.01 -3.21 3.69
N ARG A 191 14.43 -3.62 2.49
CA ARG A 191 15.77 -4.13 2.19
C ARG A 191 16.41 -3.29 1.10
N LEU A 192 17.36 -2.44 1.47
CA LEU A 192 18.04 -1.51 0.56
C LEU A 192 19.39 -2.09 0.13
N TYR A 193 19.45 -2.73 -1.04
CA TYR A 193 20.64 -3.29 -1.65
C TYR A 193 21.39 -2.21 -2.43
N VAL A 194 22.64 -1.95 -2.11
CA VAL A 194 23.47 -0.94 -2.76
C VAL A 194 24.75 -1.60 -3.28
N GLN A 195 25.07 -1.40 -4.55
CA GLN A 195 26.25 -2.00 -5.17
C GLN A 195 27.53 -1.44 -4.55
N ASP A 196 28.52 -2.31 -4.39
CA ASP A 196 29.73 -2.08 -3.58
C ASP A 196 30.48 -0.79 -4.01
N GLY A 197 30.58 -0.54 -5.32
CA GLY A 197 31.31 0.62 -5.85
C GLY A 197 30.76 2.00 -5.46
N ILE A 198 29.48 2.07 -5.08
CA ILE A 198 28.84 3.34 -4.71
C ILE A 198 28.34 3.35 -3.26
N TYR A 199 28.48 2.25 -2.53
CA TYR A 199 27.86 2.02 -1.22
C TYR A 199 28.17 3.12 -0.23
N ASP A 200 29.45 3.41 0.02
CA ASP A 200 29.83 4.35 1.07
C ASP A 200 29.36 5.77 0.77
N ARG A 201 29.42 6.18 -0.51
CA ARG A 201 28.90 7.47 -0.96
C ARG A 201 27.38 7.56 -0.85
N PHE A 202 26.68 6.45 -1.12
CA PHE A 202 25.23 6.39 -0.96
C PHE A 202 24.81 6.51 0.52
N ILE A 203 25.49 5.77 1.42
CA ILE A 203 25.27 5.83 2.88
C ILE A 203 25.48 7.24 3.41
N GLU A 204 26.56 7.92 3.01
CA GLU A 204 26.85 9.29 3.43
C GLU A 204 25.71 10.25 3.04
N LYS A 205 25.29 10.22 1.77
CA LYS A 205 24.20 11.07 1.26
C LYS A 205 22.86 10.74 1.91
N LEU A 206 22.54 9.47 2.07
CA LEU A 206 21.30 9.05 2.71
C LEU A 206 21.26 9.46 4.19
N ALA A 207 22.39 9.31 4.91
CA ALA A 207 22.50 9.76 6.29
C ALA A 207 22.29 11.27 6.44
N ALA A 208 22.85 12.06 5.53
CA ALA A 208 22.62 13.50 5.50
C ALA A 208 21.12 13.84 5.30
N ALA A 209 20.49 13.19 4.33
CA ALA A 209 19.06 13.41 4.03
C ALA A 209 18.15 12.96 5.19
N ILE A 210 18.46 11.88 5.88
CA ILE A 210 17.68 11.41 7.04
C ILE A 210 17.76 12.39 8.21
N ARG A 211 18.91 13.05 8.45
CA ARG A 211 19.07 14.04 9.53
C ARG A 211 18.20 15.29 9.35
N GLU A 212 17.76 15.57 8.13
CA GLU A 212 16.84 16.69 7.84
C GLU A 212 15.38 16.37 8.20
N LEU A 213 15.04 15.09 8.44
CA LEU A 213 13.70 14.67 8.81
C LEU A 213 13.36 15.12 10.23
N LYS A 214 12.17 15.68 10.39
CA LYS A 214 11.69 16.21 11.68
C LYS A 214 10.61 15.31 12.26
N VAL A 215 10.91 14.74 13.44
CA VAL A 215 9.96 13.93 14.21
C VAL A 215 9.10 14.84 15.08
N GLY A 216 7.79 14.62 15.07
CA GLY A 216 6.89 15.39 15.91
C GLY A 216 5.42 15.16 15.62
N ASP A 217 4.60 16.03 16.21
CA ASP A 217 3.15 16.05 15.94
C ASP A 217 2.90 16.53 14.51
N GLY A 218 2.15 15.75 13.73
CA GLY A 218 1.82 16.02 12.33
C GLY A 218 1.07 17.34 12.08
N MET A 219 0.48 17.95 13.11
CA MET A 219 -0.13 19.29 13.03
C MET A 219 0.91 20.42 13.12
N THR A 220 2.14 20.11 13.49
CA THR A 220 3.22 21.10 13.60
C THR A 220 3.86 21.34 12.21
N PRO A 221 3.91 22.59 11.73
CA PRO A 221 4.52 22.90 10.45
C PRO A 221 5.98 22.40 10.33
N GLY A 222 6.30 21.72 9.23
CA GLY A 222 7.61 21.20 8.92
C GLY A 222 7.95 19.86 9.59
N VAL A 223 7.07 19.26 10.36
CA VAL A 223 7.17 17.86 10.81
C VAL A 223 6.95 16.94 9.62
N THR A 224 7.79 15.90 9.50
CA THR A 224 7.76 14.94 8.39
C THR A 224 7.58 13.49 8.87
N ILE A 225 7.84 13.21 10.15
CA ILE A 225 7.75 11.88 10.76
C ILE A 225 6.82 11.92 11.96
N GLY A 226 5.70 11.23 11.87
CA GLY A 226 4.75 11.04 12.97
C GLY A 226 5.09 9.85 13.88
N PRO A 227 4.19 9.51 14.82
CA PRO A 227 4.38 8.37 15.72
C PRO A 227 4.13 7.02 15.02
N LEU A 228 4.65 5.96 15.57
CA LEU A 228 4.19 4.60 15.27
C LEU A 228 2.79 4.39 15.83
N ILE A 229 2.02 3.52 15.19
CA ILE A 229 0.59 3.36 15.45
C ILE A 229 0.26 2.99 16.91
N ASN A 230 1.06 2.13 17.51
CA ASN A 230 0.86 1.66 18.86
C ASN A 230 2.16 1.09 19.46
N GLU A 231 2.11 0.68 20.73
CA GLU A 231 3.26 0.11 21.44
C GLU A 231 3.78 -1.19 20.81
N LYS A 232 2.90 -2.04 20.24
CA LYS A 232 3.34 -3.26 19.55
C LYS A 232 4.20 -2.95 18.33
N GLY A 233 3.86 -1.90 17.58
CA GLY A 233 4.67 -1.41 16.46
C GLY A 233 6.03 -0.90 16.94
N LEU A 234 6.04 -0.12 18.00
CA LEU A 234 7.28 0.39 18.61
C LEU A 234 8.19 -0.75 19.10
N GLU A 235 7.65 -1.73 19.81
CA GLU A 235 8.41 -2.90 20.28
C GLU A 235 8.98 -3.73 19.12
N LYS A 236 8.23 -3.88 18.02
CA LYS A 236 8.72 -4.55 16.81
C LYS A 236 9.93 -3.82 16.24
N VAL A 237 9.85 -2.49 16.10
CA VAL A 237 10.95 -1.67 15.58
C VAL A 237 12.16 -1.76 16.48
N ARG A 238 12.01 -1.64 17.81
CA ARG A 238 13.09 -1.81 18.79
C ARG A 238 13.77 -3.16 18.65
N ARG A 239 13.00 -4.25 18.55
CA ARG A 239 13.51 -5.61 18.40
C ARG A 239 14.33 -5.76 17.12
N HIS A 240 13.84 -5.24 15.99
CA HIS A 240 14.56 -5.31 14.72
C HIS A 240 15.87 -4.51 14.73
N VAL A 241 15.87 -3.31 15.32
CA VAL A 241 17.08 -2.50 15.43
C VAL A 241 18.09 -3.15 16.38
N LYS A 242 17.65 -3.70 17.51
CA LYS A 242 18.50 -4.42 18.45
C LYS A 242 19.12 -5.67 17.81
N ASP A 243 18.33 -6.50 17.15
CA ASP A 243 18.82 -7.68 16.43
C ASP A 243 19.87 -7.31 15.38
N ALA A 244 19.62 -6.24 14.63
CA ALA A 244 20.60 -5.77 13.64
C ALA A 244 21.91 -5.33 14.26
N GLN A 245 21.87 -4.62 15.40
CA GLN A 245 23.09 -4.22 16.13
C GLN A 245 23.86 -5.44 16.69
N GLU A 246 23.15 -6.40 17.28
CA GLU A 246 23.74 -7.64 17.83
C GLU A 246 24.41 -8.49 16.74
N LYS A 247 23.94 -8.39 15.49
CA LYS A 247 24.48 -9.09 14.31
C LYS A 247 25.48 -8.26 13.49
N GLY A 248 25.95 -7.14 14.03
CA GLY A 248 27.03 -6.35 13.44
C GLY A 248 26.60 -5.22 12.52
N GLY A 249 25.30 -4.96 12.39
CA GLY A 249 24.77 -3.77 11.70
C GLY A 249 25.19 -2.48 12.40
N LYS A 250 25.59 -1.50 11.62
CA LYS A 250 26.09 -0.21 12.13
C LYS A 250 24.98 0.84 12.08
N ILE A 251 24.57 1.34 13.24
CA ILE A 251 23.63 2.47 13.30
C ILE A 251 24.38 3.75 12.91
N ILE A 252 23.99 4.35 11.80
CA ILE A 252 24.58 5.59 11.27
C ILE A 252 23.77 6.82 11.72
N VAL A 253 22.43 6.68 11.78
CA VAL A 253 21.49 7.72 12.24
C VAL A 253 20.40 7.04 13.06
N GLY A 254 19.88 7.70 14.09
CA GLY A 254 18.73 7.27 14.89
C GLY A 254 19.02 6.04 15.77
N GLY A 255 18.22 4.99 15.61
CA GLY A 255 18.38 3.71 16.33
C GLY A 255 17.76 3.69 17.73
N LYS A 256 16.96 4.70 18.09
CA LYS A 256 16.36 4.82 19.44
C LYS A 256 15.00 5.50 19.40
N GLN A 257 14.25 5.34 20.46
CA GLN A 257 13.01 6.08 20.67
C GLN A 257 13.30 7.59 20.76
N SER A 258 12.40 8.39 20.18
CA SER A 258 12.51 9.84 20.25
C SER A 258 12.36 10.37 21.69
N PRO A 259 13.06 11.45 22.07
CA PRO A 259 12.86 12.13 23.35
C PRO A 259 11.43 12.67 23.57
N LEU A 260 10.62 12.75 22.52
CA LEU A 260 9.20 13.11 22.62
C LEU A 260 8.37 12.08 23.40
N GLY A 261 8.92 10.88 23.62
CA GLY A 261 8.20 9.80 24.32
C GLY A 261 7.10 9.16 23.45
N GLY A 262 6.11 8.54 24.10
CA GLY A 262 5.02 7.85 23.42
C GLY A 262 5.54 6.81 22.42
N THR A 263 4.95 6.76 21.24
CA THR A 263 5.35 5.82 20.18
C THR A 263 6.23 6.46 19.10
N PHE A 264 6.84 7.62 19.37
CA PHE A 264 7.77 8.25 18.44
C PHE A 264 9.13 7.53 18.41
N TYR A 265 9.60 7.23 17.21
CA TYR A 265 10.89 6.59 16.96
C TYR A 265 11.71 7.41 15.97
N GLU A 266 13.02 7.53 16.23
CA GLU A 266 13.89 8.31 15.35
C GLU A 266 14.05 7.64 13.98
N PRO A 267 14.02 8.41 12.87
CA PRO A 267 14.41 7.90 11.56
C PRO A 267 15.79 7.27 11.62
N THR A 268 15.88 6.01 11.20
CA THR A 268 17.05 5.18 11.47
C THR A 268 17.68 4.68 10.18
N LEU A 269 19.01 4.78 10.10
CA LEU A 269 19.83 4.19 9.05
C LEU A 269 20.75 3.14 9.65
N ILE A 270 20.66 1.91 9.14
CA ILE A 270 21.54 0.81 9.49
C ILE A 270 22.40 0.48 8.26
N ALA A 271 23.70 0.62 8.38
CA ALA A 271 24.67 0.18 7.37
C ALA A 271 25.19 -1.23 7.68
N ASP A 272 25.78 -1.87 6.65
CA ASP A 272 26.36 -3.21 6.72
C ASP A 272 25.38 -4.26 7.25
N ALA A 273 24.13 -4.18 6.83
CA ALA A 273 23.11 -5.18 7.16
C ALA A 273 23.40 -6.51 6.45
N SER A 274 23.05 -7.62 7.10
CA SER A 274 23.24 -8.98 6.61
C SER A 274 21.91 -9.77 6.53
N ASP A 275 21.90 -10.83 5.73
CA ASP A 275 20.68 -11.59 5.43
C ASP A 275 20.17 -12.44 6.62
N ASP A 276 20.94 -12.59 7.69
CA ASP A 276 20.56 -13.27 8.92
C ASP A 276 19.85 -12.36 9.95
N MET A 277 19.77 -11.06 9.68
CA MET A 277 19.03 -10.10 10.51
C MET A 277 17.53 -10.24 10.32
N MET A 278 16.75 -10.01 11.39
CA MET A 278 15.28 -10.07 11.33
C MET A 278 14.69 -9.17 10.23
N LEU A 279 15.23 -7.96 10.09
CA LEU A 279 14.79 -7.00 9.06
C LEU A 279 15.04 -7.48 7.61
N ALA A 280 15.84 -8.50 7.38
CA ALA A 280 16.01 -9.09 6.05
C ALA A 280 14.84 -10.02 5.67
N SER A 281 14.20 -10.64 6.64
CA SER A 281 13.13 -11.64 6.45
C SER A 281 11.74 -11.16 6.90
N GLU A 282 11.66 -10.23 7.86
CA GLU A 282 10.42 -9.68 8.39
C GLU A 282 10.21 -8.24 7.92
N GLU A 283 8.96 -7.89 7.58
CA GLU A 283 8.55 -6.50 7.35
C GLU A 283 8.70 -5.69 8.63
N THR A 284 9.51 -4.62 8.63
CA THR A 284 9.73 -3.79 9.84
C THR A 284 8.52 -2.92 10.17
N PHE A 285 7.88 -2.34 9.17
CA PHE A 285 6.73 -1.43 9.29
C PHE A 285 7.03 -0.25 10.23
N GLY A 286 8.18 0.37 10.00
CA GLY A 286 8.71 1.46 10.83
C GLY A 286 9.79 2.26 10.10
N PRO A 287 10.27 3.38 10.68
CA PRO A 287 11.18 4.32 10.04
C PRO A 287 12.66 3.86 10.08
N VAL A 288 12.91 2.64 9.60
CA VAL A 288 14.24 2.02 9.61
C VAL A 288 14.64 1.62 8.20
N ALA A 289 15.69 2.22 7.66
CA ALA A 289 16.33 1.86 6.40
C ALA A 289 17.55 0.99 6.69
N ALA A 290 17.55 -0.25 6.20
CA ALA A 290 18.66 -1.18 6.35
C ALA A 290 19.35 -1.39 5.00
N CYS A 291 20.65 -1.10 4.93
CA CYS A 291 21.45 -1.12 3.72
C CYS A 291 22.36 -2.34 3.68
N PHE A 292 22.21 -3.11 2.60
CA PHE A 292 22.98 -4.33 2.31
C PHE A 292 23.92 -4.08 1.15
N ARG A 293 25.16 -4.57 1.23
CA ARG A 293 26.09 -4.56 0.10
C ARG A 293 25.80 -5.71 -0.86
N PHE A 294 26.01 -5.48 -2.15
CA PHE A 294 26.04 -6.55 -3.16
C PHE A 294 27.11 -6.24 -4.22
N LYS A 295 27.52 -7.25 -4.98
CA LYS A 295 28.58 -7.12 -5.99
C LYS A 295 28.06 -7.26 -7.42
N THR A 296 27.20 -8.24 -7.69
CA THR A 296 26.74 -8.55 -9.05
C THR A 296 25.22 -8.43 -9.19
N GLU A 297 24.75 -8.23 -10.43
CA GLU A 297 23.32 -8.16 -10.76
C GLU A 297 22.58 -9.43 -10.31
N GLU A 298 23.18 -10.61 -10.56
CA GLU A 298 22.60 -11.90 -10.19
C GLU A 298 22.47 -12.07 -8.67
N GLU A 299 23.46 -11.60 -7.92
CA GLU A 299 23.40 -11.59 -6.45
C GLU A 299 22.23 -10.72 -5.96
N ALA A 300 22.11 -9.51 -6.49
CA ALA A 300 21.07 -8.58 -6.09
C ALA A 300 19.67 -9.14 -6.37
N VAL A 301 19.42 -9.66 -7.58
CA VAL A 301 18.13 -10.25 -7.98
C VAL A 301 17.81 -11.48 -7.12
N ARG A 302 18.78 -12.38 -6.92
CA ARG A 302 18.57 -13.57 -6.07
C ARG A 302 18.19 -13.18 -4.65
N ARG A 303 18.89 -12.20 -4.03
CA ARG A 303 18.60 -11.74 -2.68
C ARG A 303 17.29 -10.96 -2.62
N ALA A 304 16.96 -10.18 -3.63
CA ALA A 304 15.67 -9.50 -3.73
C ALA A 304 14.50 -10.48 -3.70
N ASN A 305 14.62 -11.61 -4.44
CA ASN A 305 13.58 -12.64 -4.53
C ASN A 305 13.55 -13.62 -3.34
N ASN A 306 14.60 -13.65 -2.50
CA ASN A 306 14.69 -14.55 -1.34
C ASN A 306 13.80 -14.04 -0.18
N THR A 307 12.51 -14.08 -0.40
CA THR A 307 11.48 -13.66 0.55
C THR A 307 10.14 -14.33 0.19
N PRO A 308 9.26 -14.64 1.16
CA PRO A 308 7.91 -15.09 0.88
C PRO A 308 7.03 -13.97 0.31
N PHE A 309 7.45 -12.73 0.38
CA PHE A 309 6.69 -11.57 -0.08
C PHE A 309 6.99 -11.20 -1.55
N GLY A 310 6.05 -10.48 -2.17
CA GLY A 310 6.19 -10.01 -3.54
C GLY A 310 5.19 -8.89 -3.87
N LEU A 311 5.08 -7.86 -2.99
CA LEU A 311 4.16 -6.74 -3.25
C LEU A 311 4.80 -5.73 -4.19
N ALA A 312 5.86 -5.06 -3.74
CA ALA A 312 6.59 -4.06 -4.52
C ALA A 312 8.09 -4.32 -4.49
N ALA A 313 8.77 -3.89 -5.53
CA ALA A 313 10.22 -3.82 -5.64
C ALA A 313 10.63 -2.54 -6.37
N TYR A 314 11.85 -2.10 -6.15
CA TYR A 314 12.39 -0.89 -6.76
C TYR A 314 13.81 -1.13 -7.21
N PHE A 315 14.23 -0.45 -8.29
CA PHE A 315 15.65 -0.39 -8.60
C PHE A 315 16.02 0.87 -9.38
N TYR A 316 17.30 1.23 -9.31
CA TYR A 316 17.89 2.38 -9.96
C TYR A 316 19.05 1.96 -10.84
N SER A 317 18.98 2.27 -12.12
CA SER A 317 20.00 2.01 -13.14
C SER A 317 19.78 2.91 -14.36
N LYS A 318 20.85 3.25 -15.07
CA LYS A 318 20.80 3.96 -16.36
C LYS A 318 20.91 3.01 -17.57
N ASP A 319 21.27 1.75 -17.36
CA ASP A 319 21.38 0.73 -18.41
C ASP A 319 20.01 0.16 -18.77
N ILE A 320 19.49 0.50 -19.94
CA ILE A 320 18.19 0.03 -20.43
C ILE A 320 18.10 -1.49 -20.54
N SER A 321 19.21 -2.16 -20.89
CA SER A 321 19.24 -3.63 -20.99
C SER A 321 19.10 -4.27 -19.61
N ARG A 322 19.74 -3.70 -18.60
CA ARG A 322 19.59 -4.09 -17.19
C ARG A 322 18.16 -3.85 -16.73
N VAL A 323 17.55 -2.73 -17.11
CA VAL A 323 16.17 -2.41 -16.77
C VAL A 323 15.23 -3.54 -17.15
N PHE A 324 15.30 -4.04 -18.37
CA PHE A 324 14.45 -5.17 -18.80
C PHE A 324 14.80 -6.48 -18.08
N ARG A 325 16.09 -6.86 -18.04
CA ARG A 325 16.50 -8.12 -17.37
C ARG A 325 16.09 -8.19 -15.92
N VAL A 326 16.31 -7.09 -15.17
CA VAL A 326 16.01 -7.03 -13.73
C VAL A 326 14.50 -6.98 -13.51
N SER A 327 13.75 -6.24 -14.33
CA SER A 327 12.28 -6.19 -14.22
C SER A 327 11.63 -7.55 -14.44
N GLU A 328 12.11 -8.31 -15.42
CA GLU A 328 11.59 -9.66 -15.71
C GLU A 328 11.97 -10.68 -14.65
N ALA A 329 13.13 -10.50 -14.00
CA ALA A 329 13.67 -11.44 -13.04
C ALA A 329 13.16 -11.22 -11.59
N ILE A 330 12.66 -10.04 -11.25
CA ILE A 330 12.15 -9.73 -9.90
C ILE A 330 10.72 -10.26 -9.73
N GLU A 331 10.50 -11.00 -8.65
CA GLU A 331 9.22 -11.62 -8.30
C GLU A 331 8.37 -10.69 -7.40
N ALA A 332 7.88 -9.60 -7.98
CA ALA A 332 6.98 -8.65 -7.31
C ALA A 332 5.82 -8.27 -8.23
N GLY A 333 4.68 -7.92 -7.65
CA GLY A 333 3.50 -7.49 -8.40
C GLY A 333 3.65 -6.10 -9.00
N MET A 334 4.51 -5.26 -8.39
CA MET A 334 4.78 -3.90 -8.84
C MET A 334 6.28 -3.61 -8.77
N ILE A 335 6.81 -2.98 -9.82
CA ILE A 335 8.23 -2.62 -9.89
C ILE A 335 8.37 -1.15 -10.24
N GLY A 336 9.04 -0.39 -9.37
CA GLY A 336 9.43 0.99 -9.61
C GLY A 336 10.84 1.06 -10.19
N ILE A 337 11.00 1.69 -11.35
CA ILE A 337 12.28 1.84 -12.07
C ILE A 337 12.66 3.31 -12.03
N ASN A 338 13.76 3.63 -11.38
CA ASN A 338 14.22 5.00 -11.13
C ASN A 338 13.15 5.89 -10.48
N ASP A 339 12.15 5.28 -9.85
CA ASP A 339 11.04 5.92 -9.15
C ASP A 339 10.52 4.97 -8.06
N THR A 340 9.86 5.53 -7.06
CA THR A 340 9.22 4.78 -5.97
C THR A 340 7.70 4.98 -5.92
N GLY A 341 7.14 5.71 -6.87
CA GLY A 341 5.72 6.02 -6.99
C GLY A 341 4.91 4.94 -7.72
N VAL A 342 4.88 3.70 -7.20
CA VAL A 342 4.18 2.57 -7.84
C VAL A 342 2.66 2.56 -7.69
N SER A 343 2.11 3.42 -6.85
CA SER A 343 0.67 3.49 -6.57
C SER A 343 -0.01 4.54 -7.44
N THR A 344 -0.80 4.10 -8.41
CA THR A 344 -1.60 4.97 -9.29
C THR A 344 -2.93 4.30 -9.64
N ALA A 345 -3.99 5.10 -9.84
CA ALA A 345 -5.32 4.57 -10.16
C ALA A 345 -5.41 3.87 -11.53
N VAL A 346 -4.51 4.19 -12.45
CA VAL A 346 -4.53 3.65 -13.83
C VAL A 346 -3.74 2.36 -14.00
N ALA A 347 -2.90 2.00 -13.02
CA ALA A 347 -2.12 0.77 -13.03
C ALA A 347 -2.65 -0.21 -11.97
N PRO A 348 -2.57 -1.54 -12.22
CA PRO A 348 -2.97 -2.52 -11.23
C PRO A 348 -2.05 -2.47 -10.01
N PHE A 349 -2.66 -2.48 -8.82
CA PHE A 349 -1.97 -2.57 -7.54
C PHE A 349 -2.21 -3.95 -6.92
N GLY A 350 -1.17 -4.60 -6.43
CA GLY A 350 -1.29 -5.87 -5.74
C GLY A 350 -0.04 -6.73 -5.83
N GLY A 351 0.04 -7.71 -4.93
CA GLY A 351 1.19 -8.56 -4.75
C GLY A 351 1.07 -9.93 -5.41
N VAL A 352 2.19 -10.63 -5.39
CA VAL A 352 2.32 -12.07 -5.66
C VAL A 352 2.85 -12.77 -4.41
N LYS A 353 2.99 -14.09 -4.43
CA LYS A 353 3.44 -14.87 -3.27
C LYS A 353 2.53 -14.61 -2.05
N GLU A 354 3.10 -14.44 -0.86
CA GLU A 354 2.35 -14.19 0.37
C GLU A 354 1.94 -12.72 0.59
N SER A 355 2.21 -11.86 -0.40
CA SER A 355 1.75 -10.46 -0.36
C SER A 355 0.32 -10.26 -0.84
N GLY A 356 -0.32 -11.28 -1.40
CA GLY A 356 -1.73 -11.17 -1.66
C GLY A 356 -2.26 -11.96 -2.84
N LEU A 357 -3.56 -11.76 -3.07
CA LEU A 357 -4.36 -12.36 -4.14
C LEU A 357 -5.22 -11.28 -4.77
N GLY A 358 -5.35 -11.30 -6.11
CA GLY A 358 -6.11 -10.30 -6.84
C GLY A 358 -5.34 -9.00 -7.09
N ARG A 359 -6.04 -8.03 -7.67
CA ARG A 359 -5.51 -6.69 -7.95
C ARG A 359 -6.53 -5.61 -7.60
N GLU A 360 -6.02 -4.45 -7.17
CA GLU A 360 -6.80 -3.22 -7.02
C GLU A 360 -6.42 -2.23 -8.14
N GLY A 361 -7.27 -1.23 -8.37
CA GLY A 361 -7.04 -0.23 -9.41
C GLY A 361 -7.10 -0.80 -10.83
N SER A 362 -6.96 0.08 -11.84
CA SER A 362 -7.11 -0.24 -13.26
C SER A 362 -8.40 -1.00 -13.60
N VAL A 363 -8.51 -1.51 -14.82
CA VAL A 363 -9.62 -2.40 -15.21
C VAL A 363 -9.56 -3.77 -14.53
N LEU A 364 -8.35 -4.24 -14.17
CA LEU A 364 -8.16 -5.52 -13.51
C LEU A 364 -8.76 -5.55 -12.10
N GLY A 365 -8.76 -4.42 -11.39
CA GLY A 365 -9.42 -4.32 -10.08
C GLY A 365 -10.93 -4.53 -10.17
N LEU A 366 -11.56 -4.16 -11.29
CA LEU A 366 -13.00 -4.40 -11.50
C LEU A 366 -13.30 -5.88 -11.75
N GLU A 367 -12.44 -6.58 -12.48
CA GLU A 367 -12.62 -8.01 -12.79
C GLU A 367 -12.72 -8.88 -11.52
N GLU A 368 -12.10 -8.45 -10.43
CA GLU A 368 -12.18 -9.11 -9.12
C GLU A 368 -13.60 -9.15 -8.54
N TYR A 369 -14.53 -8.31 -9.03
CA TYR A 369 -15.92 -8.19 -8.56
C TYR A 369 -16.94 -8.68 -9.60
N LEU A 370 -16.49 -9.17 -10.76
CA LEU A 370 -17.36 -9.61 -11.83
C LEU A 370 -17.42 -11.14 -11.92
N GLU A 371 -18.58 -11.66 -12.31
CA GLU A 371 -18.81 -13.08 -12.60
C GLU A 371 -19.14 -13.26 -14.07
N VAL A 372 -18.49 -14.22 -14.72
CA VAL A 372 -18.76 -14.57 -16.12
C VAL A 372 -19.88 -15.63 -16.17
N LYS A 373 -20.97 -15.33 -16.88
CA LYS A 373 -22.05 -16.27 -17.15
C LYS A 373 -22.09 -16.62 -18.64
N THR A 374 -22.01 -17.90 -18.95
CA THR A 374 -22.20 -18.39 -20.31
C THR A 374 -23.66 -18.71 -20.54
N LEU A 375 -24.25 -18.21 -21.61
CA LEU A 375 -25.58 -18.53 -22.08
C LEU A 375 -25.47 -19.39 -23.36
N HIS A 376 -26.08 -20.54 -23.34
CA HIS A 376 -26.22 -21.38 -24.55
C HIS A 376 -27.71 -21.43 -24.92
N LEU A 377 -28.03 -20.84 -26.09
CA LEU A 377 -29.38 -20.82 -26.59
C LEU A 377 -29.56 -21.95 -27.63
N GLY A 378 -30.46 -22.90 -27.35
CA GLY A 378 -30.85 -23.94 -28.29
C GLY A 378 -31.85 -23.44 -29.34
N ASN A 379 -32.43 -24.35 -30.12
CA ASN A 379 -33.50 -24.01 -31.07
C ASN A 379 -34.73 -23.50 -30.31
N LEU A 380 -35.20 -22.30 -30.67
CA LEU A 380 -36.46 -21.71 -30.23
C LEU A 380 -37.59 -22.17 -31.15
#